data_e0a96dbee25db1910838c642d150628c
#
_entry.id   e0a96dbee25db1910838c642d150628c
#
_cell.length_a   1.000
_cell.length_b   1.000
_cell.length_c   1.000
_cell.angle_alpha   90.00
_cell.angle_beta   90.00
_cell.angle_gamma   90.00
#
_symmetry.space_group_name_H-M   'P 1'
#
loop_
_entity.id
_entity.type
_entity.pdbx_description
1 polymer ?
#
loop_
_entity_poly.entity_id
_entity_poly.type
_entity_poly.pdbx_seq_one_letter_code
_entity_poly.pdbx_strand_id
1 'polypeptide(L)'
;VTGAPTTGAGGPDLRVAVVVITHDRRDELLLALSRLRELPEQPHVVVVDNGSTDGTADAVRTQHPWVELIASPENLGAVGRNLGVARLDTPYVAFCDDDTWWDPGSLRTAADALDAHPRLAVVTARILVEPGGVEDPIVAELRDSPVVGADWLPGPALGSFLAGASVLRREAFTEVGGFSERLWLGGEEELMAGDLAAAGWELCYLSTIAIHHQASTARDPHKRRQDGIRNTLWTTWLRRPFRPALRRTVHLLRTVPRDRVTARGLLAAARGLPWVVRERRVLPPHAEARFAALENAQRSSTARRYVS
;
A
#
# COMPACT_ATOMS: atom_id res chain seq x y z
N VAL A 1 39.00 19.26 -7.07
CA VAL A 1 37.76 20.03 -7.33
C VAL A 1 36.64 19.02 -7.49
N THR A 2 35.94 18.71 -6.41
CA THR A 2 34.78 17.81 -6.38
C THR A 2 33.53 18.67 -6.53
N GLY A 3 32.93 18.66 -7.72
CA GLY A 3 31.63 19.25 -7.96
C GLY A 3 30.54 18.40 -7.30
N ALA A 4 29.87 18.99 -6.32
CA ALA A 4 28.63 18.42 -5.81
C ALA A 4 27.58 18.39 -6.94
N PRO A 5 26.72 17.35 -7.03
CA PRO A 5 25.63 17.37 -8.00
C PRO A 5 24.66 18.47 -7.59
N THR A 6 24.47 19.46 -8.44
CA THR A 6 23.39 20.44 -8.35
C THR A 6 22.07 19.67 -8.53
N THR A 7 21.32 19.50 -7.45
CA THR A 7 19.91 19.11 -7.49
C THR A 7 19.16 20.23 -8.19
N GLY A 8 18.97 20.12 -9.52
CA GLY A 8 18.10 20.99 -10.28
C GLY A 8 16.68 20.84 -9.71
N ALA A 9 16.16 21.93 -9.14
CA ALA A 9 14.74 22.04 -8.84
C ALA A 9 13.97 22.01 -10.16
N GLY A 10 13.62 20.81 -10.63
CA GLY A 10 12.77 20.62 -11.80
C GLY A 10 11.38 21.19 -11.49
N GLY A 11 10.77 21.86 -12.47
CA GLY A 11 9.39 22.36 -12.36
C GLY A 11 8.36 21.22 -12.16
N PRO A 12 7.05 21.52 -12.23
CA PRO A 12 5.97 20.55 -12.04
C PRO A 12 6.18 19.24 -12.83
N ASP A 13 5.83 18.11 -12.24
CA ASP A 13 5.85 16.82 -12.92
C ASP A 13 4.43 16.26 -13.05
N LEU A 14 3.85 16.38 -14.23
CA LEU A 14 2.46 16.02 -14.48
C LEU A 14 2.25 14.50 -14.68
N ARG A 15 3.31 13.69 -14.57
CA ARG A 15 3.18 12.22 -14.72
C ARG A 15 2.61 11.54 -13.48
N VAL A 16 2.74 12.16 -12.31
CA VAL A 16 2.31 11.54 -11.03
C VAL A 16 1.24 12.40 -10.38
N ALA A 17 0.13 11.78 -10.01
CA ALA A 17 -0.83 12.36 -9.08
C ALA A 17 -0.75 11.65 -7.73
N VAL A 18 -1.20 12.30 -6.66
CA VAL A 18 -1.22 11.74 -5.31
C VAL A 18 -2.67 11.49 -4.89
N VAL A 19 -2.95 10.29 -4.39
CA VAL A 19 -4.23 9.95 -3.75
C VAL A 19 -3.99 9.76 -2.26
N VAL A 20 -4.70 10.54 -1.45
CA VAL A 20 -4.68 10.46 0.02
C VAL A 20 -6.02 9.91 0.50
N ILE A 21 -6.02 8.91 1.39
CA ILE A 21 -7.25 8.47 2.08
C ILE A 21 -7.22 8.91 3.52
N THR A 22 -8.39 9.26 4.07
CA THR A 22 -8.53 9.68 5.48
C THR A 22 -9.85 9.22 6.07
N HIS A 23 -9.93 9.12 7.41
CA HIS A 23 -11.16 8.91 8.17
C HIS A 23 -10.97 9.38 9.61
N ASP A 24 -11.70 10.45 10.03
CA ASP A 24 -11.66 11.03 11.37
C ASP A 24 -10.24 11.38 11.88
N ARG A 25 -9.42 12.00 11.00
CA ARG A 25 -8.01 12.36 11.27
C ARG A 25 -7.68 13.71 10.63
N ARG A 26 -8.49 14.70 10.99
CA ARG A 26 -8.43 16.05 10.38
C ARG A 26 -7.05 16.69 10.50
N ASP A 27 -6.48 16.71 11.68
CA ASP A 27 -5.28 17.50 11.96
C ASP A 27 -4.03 16.85 11.32
N GLU A 28 -3.95 15.51 11.31
CA GLU A 28 -2.90 14.76 10.61
C GLU A 28 -2.98 15.00 9.09
N LEU A 29 -4.18 14.91 8.52
CA LEU A 29 -4.39 15.17 7.10
C LEU A 29 -3.98 16.59 6.70
N LEU A 30 -4.37 17.61 7.45
CA LEU A 30 -4.04 19.02 7.15
C LEU A 30 -2.52 19.23 7.15
N LEU A 31 -1.79 18.59 8.07
CA LEU A 31 -0.33 18.62 8.09
C LEU A 31 0.24 17.95 6.83
N ALA A 32 -0.22 16.73 6.50
CA ALA A 32 0.24 16.00 5.32
C ALA A 32 -0.01 16.80 4.03
N LEU A 33 -1.19 17.41 3.87
CA LEU A 33 -1.52 18.26 2.72
C LEU A 33 -0.64 19.50 2.65
N SER A 34 -0.29 20.13 3.77
CA SER A 34 0.64 21.26 3.81
C SER A 34 2.02 20.86 3.28
N ARG A 35 2.52 19.68 3.67
CA ARG A 35 3.78 19.11 3.17
C ARG A 35 3.72 18.77 1.68
N LEU A 36 2.63 18.15 1.23
CA LEU A 36 2.44 17.82 -0.19
C LEU A 36 2.39 19.07 -1.07
N ARG A 37 1.84 20.19 -0.57
CA ARG A 37 1.84 21.46 -1.29
C ARG A 37 3.23 22.08 -1.52
N GLU A 38 4.18 21.79 -0.63
CA GLU A 38 5.56 22.27 -0.70
C GLU A 38 6.42 21.48 -1.71
N LEU A 39 5.91 20.37 -2.26
CA LEU A 39 6.66 19.56 -3.21
C LEU A 39 6.97 20.32 -4.50
N PRO A 40 8.24 20.29 -4.99
CA PRO A 40 8.63 20.94 -6.24
C PRO A 40 7.92 20.34 -7.46
N GLU A 41 7.48 19.08 -7.39
CA GLU A 41 6.74 18.38 -8.45
C GLU A 41 5.32 18.91 -8.62
N GLN A 42 4.76 19.59 -7.63
CA GLN A 42 3.39 20.14 -7.62
C GLN A 42 2.35 19.15 -8.15
N PRO A 43 2.24 17.95 -7.57
CA PRO A 43 1.35 16.91 -8.08
C PRO A 43 -0.12 17.32 -7.95
N HIS A 44 -0.97 16.82 -8.86
CA HIS A 44 -2.41 16.82 -8.63
C HIS A 44 -2.73 15.93 -7.42
N VAL A 45 -3.40 16.45 -6.39
CA VAL A 45 -3.74 15.73 -5.17
C VAL A 45 -5.25 15.52 -5.08
N VAL A 46 -5.64 14.25 -4.96
CA VAL A 46 -7.02 13.82 -4.70
C VAL A 46 -7.10 13.29 -3.28
N VAL A 47 -7.92 13.90 -2.44
CA VAL A 47 -8.25 13.40 -1.10
C VAL A 47 -9.55 12.64 -1.15
N VAL A 48 -9.55 11.41 -0.65
CA VAL A 48 -10.78 10.63 -0.42
C VAL A 48 -11.05 10.59 1.08
N ASP A 49 -12.03 11.36 1.50
CA ASP A 49 -12.56 11.34 2.86
C ASP A 49 -13.56 10.19 2.99
N ASN A 50 -13.19 9.18 3.73
CA ASN A 50 -13.95 7.97 3.98
C ASN A 50 -15.05 8.17 5.05
N GLY A 51 -15.91 9.19 4.87
CA GLY A 51 -17.06 9.44 5.74
C GLY A 51 -16.66 9.95 7.13
N SER A 52 -15.72 10.90 7.18
CA SER A 52 -15.34 11.55 8.45
C SER A 52 -16.48 12.35 9.06
N THR A 53 -16.51 12.38 10.39
CA THR A 53 -17.51 13.11 11.20
C THR A 53 -16.90 14.23 12.03
N ASP A 54 -15.59 14.39 12.01
CA ASP A 54 -14.80 15.35 12.80
C ASP A 54 -14.60 16.72 12.12
N GLY A 55 -15.29 16.96 10.98
CA GLY A 55 -15.16 18.19 10.19
C GLY A 55 -14.00 18.20 9.20
N THR A 56 -13.38 17.03 8.94
CA THR A 56 -12.27 16.87 7.99
C THR A 56 -12.61 17.46 6.62
N ALA A 57 -13.75 17.07 6.02
CA ALA A 57 -14.11 17.52 4.67
C ALA A 57 -14.22 19.04 4.55
N ASP A 58 -14.81 19.72 5.54
CA ASP A 58 -14.97 21.17 5.54
C ASP A 58 -13.64 21.89 5.78
N ALA A 59 -12.76 21.32 6.61
CA ALA A 59 -11.43 21.83 6.83
C ALA A 59 -10.58 21.76 5.53
N VAL A 60 -10.64 20.65 4.79
CA VAL A 60 -9.96 20.51 3.50
C VAL A 60 -10.46 21.54 2.49
N ARG A 61 -11.79 21.70 2.33
CA ARG A 61 -12.36 22.71 1.41
C ARG A 61 -11.91 24.12 1.71
N THR A 62 -11.78 24.44 3.00
CA THR A 62 -11.46 25.80 3.45
C THR A 62 -9.96 26.09 3.40
N GLN A 63 -9.11 25.17 3.87
CA GLN A 63 -7.68 25.41 4.06
C GLN A 63 -6.83 24.93 2.87
N HIS A 64 -7.32 23.91 2.12
CA HIS A 64 -6.62 23.34 0.98
C HIS A 64 -7.50 23.31 -0.29
N PRO A 65 -8.04 24.47 -0.76
CA PRO A 65 -8.93 24.54 -1.93
C PRO A 65 -8.26 24.09 -3.26
N TRP A 66 -6.96 23.86 -3.26
CA TRP A 66 -6.18 23.34 -4.39
C TRP A 66 -6.28 21.83 -4.54
N VAL A 67 -6.84 21.14 -3.56
CA VAL A 67 -7.02 19.68 -3.53
C VAL A 67 -8.37 19.31 -4.13
N GLU A 68 -8.42 18.25 -4.93
CA GLU A 68 -9.68 17.61 -5.31
C GLU A 68 -10.16 16.73 -4.16
N LEU A 69 -11.34 17.03 -3.58
CA LEU A 69 -11.92 16.30 -2.46
C LEU A 69 -13.10 15.43 -2.92
N ILE A 70 -13.01 14.13 -2.62
CA ILE A 70 -14.10 13.16 -2.72
C ILE A 70 -14.57 12.82 -1.32
N ALA A 71 -15.77 13.27 -0.92
CA ALA A 71 -16.36 12.90 0.35
C ALA A 71 -17.27 11.67 0.17
N SER A 72 -16.87 10.53 0.72
CA SER A 72 -17.69 9.32 0.74
C SER A 72 -18.71 9.38 1.86
N PRO A 73 -19.94 8.84 1.68
CA PRO A 73 -20.91 8.76 2.76
C PRO A 73 -20.55 7.71 3.83
N GLU A 74 -19.59 6.84 3.54
CA GLU A 74 -19.21 5.73 4.41
C GLU A 74 -17.70 5.45 4.38
N ASN A 75 -17.21 4.74 5.40
CA ASN A 75 -15.82 4.34 5.47
C ASN A 75 -15.55 3.11 4.60
N LEU A 76 -14.94 3.35 3.44
CA LEU A 76 -14.57 2.34 2.45
C LEU A 76 -13.22 1.64 2.78
N GLY A 77 -12.49 2.09 3.80
CA GLY A 77 -11.15 1.59 4.09
C GLY A 77 -10.18 1.86 2.93
N ALA A 78 -9.32 0.88 2.63
CA ALA A 78 -8.34 0.99 1.54
C ALA A 78 -8.97 1.16 0.15
N VAL A 79 -10.21 0.72 -0.03
CA VAL A 79 -10.96 0.82 -1.30
C VAL A 79 -11.24 2.28 -1.69
N GLY A 80 -11.24 3.19 -0.73
CA GLY A 80 -11.28 4.63 -1.03
C GLY A 80 -10.24 5.07 -2.06
N ARG A 81 -9.07 4.41 -2.11
CA ARG A 81 -8.03 4.67 -3.12
C ARG A 81 -8.52 4.42 -4.55
N ASN A 82 -9.42 3.44 -4.76
CA ASN A 82 -9.99 3.18 -6.09
C ASN A 82 -10.79 4.38 -6.59
N LEU A 83 -11.54 5.06 -5.71
CA LEU A 83 -12.27 6.28 -6.07
C LEU A 83 -11.32 7.41 -6.46
N GLY A 84 -10.21 7.58 -5.73
CA GLY A 84 -9.18 8.55 -6.06
C GLY A 84 -8.56 8.26 -7.43
N VAL A 85 -8.13 7.01 -7.69
CA VAL A 85 -7.52 6.62 -8.97
C VAL A 85 -8.48 6.81 -10.14
N ALA A 86 -9.78 6.58 -9.95
CA ALA A 86 -10.79 6.78 -10.99
C ALA A 86 -10.95 8.24 -11.44
N ARG A 87 -10.41 9.21 -10.69
CA ARG A 87 -10.41 10.64 -11.05
C ARG A 87 -9.17 11.09 -11.83
N LEU A 88 -8.20 10.20 -11.99
CA LEU A 88 -6.89 10.53 -12.53
C LEU A 88 -6.74 10.15 -13.99
N ASP A 89 -6.07 11.01 -14.75
CA ASP A 89 -5.61 10.74 -16.11
C ASP A 89 -4.09 10.54 -16.20
N THR A 90 -3.37 10.78 -15.09
CA THR A 90 -1.91 10.61 -15.03
C THR A 90 -1.50 9.15 -15.22
N PRO A 91 -0.33 8.87 -15.84
CA PRO A 91 0.17 7.49 -16.00
C PRO A 91 0.53 6.82 -14.67
N TYR A 92 0.88 7.61 -13.65
CA TYR A 92 1.29 7.10 -12.35
C TYR A 92 0.46 7.70 -11.23
N VAL A 93 0.27 6.91 -10.17
CA VAL A 93 -0.40 7.32 -8.94
C VAL A 93 0.49 7.01 -7.74
N ALA A 94 0.76 8.02 -6.92
CA ALA A 94 1.37 7.87 -5.62
C ALA A 94 0.28 7.81 -4.56
N PHE A 95 0.37 6.86 -3.65
CA PHE A 95 -0.55 6.81 -2.51
C PHE A 95 0.09 7.45 -1.27
N CYS A 96 -0.75 8.07 -0.47
CA CYS A 96 -0.47 8.52 0.87
C CYS A 96 -1.59 8.07 1.83
N ASP A 97 -1.24 7.88 3.08
CA ASP A 97 -2.18 7.89 4.19
C ASP A 97 -2.26 9.33 4.75
N ASP A 98 -3.21 9.60 5.61
CA ASP A 98 -3.41 10.93 6.20
C ASP A 98 -2.28 11.39 7.13
N ASP A 99 -1.37 10.49 7.50
CA ASP A 99 -0.19 10.74 8.33
C ASP A 99 1.15 10.56 7.57
N THR A 100 1.11 10.60 6.22
CA THR A 100 2.30 10.44 5.38
C THR A 100 2.43 11.55 4.33
N TRP A 101 3.67 11.87 3.90
CA TRP A 101 3.96 12.77 2.79
C TRP A 101 5.28 12.43 2.12
N TRP A 102 5.35 12.64 0.80
CA TRP A 102 6.53 12.35 0.00
C TRP A 102 7.66 13.34 0.24
N ASP A 103 8.90 12.84 0.17
CA ASP A 103 10.10 13.67 0.19
C ASP A 103 10.29 14.37 -1.18
N PRO A 104 10.77 15.64 -1.22
CA PRO A 104 11.02 16.36 -2.45
C PRO A 104 11.89 15.59 -3.46
N GLY A 105 11.48 15.52 -4.73
CA GLY A 105 12.16 14.79 -5.80
C GLY A 105 11.78 13.31 -5.89
N SER A 106 11.13 12.74 -4.88
CA SER A 106 10.77 11.32 -4.85
C SER A 106 9.75 10.92 -5.90
N LEU A 107 8.75 11.77 -6.15
CA LEU A 107 7.71 11.48 -7.16
C LEU A 107 8.31 11.47 -8.57
N ARG A 108 9.19 12.42 -8.89
CA ARG A 108 9.91 12.47 -10.17
C ARG A 108 10.79 11.25 -10.36
N THR A 109 11.60 10.91 -9.35
CA THR A 109 12.49 9.73 -9.40
C THR A 109 11.70 8.43 -9.59
N ALA A 110 10.53 8.32 -8.94
CA ALA A 110 9.65 7.18 -9.13
C ALA A 110 9.08 7.11 -10.56
N ALA A 111 8.65 8.26 -11.12
CA ALA A 111 8.16 8.34 -12.49
C ALA A 111 9.26 7.96 -13.50
N ASP A 112 10.48 8.46 -13.32
CA ASP A 112 11.63 8.14 -14.19
C ASP A 112 11.94 6.63 -14.15
N ALA A 113 11.88 5.99 -12.96
CA ALA A 113 12.08 4.56 -12.84
C ALA A 113 10.95 3.76 -13.55
N LEU A 114 9.71 4.20 -13.43
CA LEU A 114 8.57 3.58 -14.10
C LEU A 114 8.64 3.78 -15.63
N ASP A 115 9.04 4.96 -16.12
CA ASP A 115 9.23 5.22 -17.55
C ASP A 115 10.33 4.34 -18.15
N ALA A 116 11.46 4.18 -17.43
CA ALA A 116 12.58 3.36 -17.86
C ALA A 116 12.25 1.84 -17.91
N HIS A 117 11.26 1.41 -17.17
CA HIS A 117 10.92 -0.01 -17.01
C HIS A 117 9.43 -0.27 -17.29
N PRO A 118 9.00 -0.49 -18.55
CA PRO A 118 7.59 -0.61 -18.93
C PRO A 118 6.80 -1.73 -18.23
N ARG A 119 7.47 -2.78 -17.73
CA ARG A 119 6.85 -3.88 -16.96
C ARG A 119 6.94 -3.72 -15.45
N LEU A 120 7.44 -2.59 -14.95
CA LEU A 120 7.41 -2.24 -13.55
C LEU A 120 6.06 -1.58 -13.20
N ALA A 121 5.31 -2.21 -12.30
CA ALA A 121 4.00 -1.73 -11.86
C ALA A 121 4.08 -0.90 -10.58
N VAL A 122 4.97 -1.26 -9.66
CA VAL A 122 5.03 -0.65 -8.33
C VAL A 122 6.46 -0.38 -7.90
N VAL A 123 6.72 0.83 -7.44
CA VAL A 123 7.94 1.18 -6.69
C VAL A 123 7.55 1.57 -5.27
N THR A 124 8.15 0.93 -4.27
CA THR A 124 7.93 1.21 -2.84
C THR A 124 9.10 1.99 -2.29
N ALA A 125 8.82 3.06 -1.59
CA ALA A 125 9.79 3.99 -1.04
C ALA A 125 10.38 3.51 0.29
N ARG A 126 11.48 4.15 0.66
CA ARG A 126 12.01 4.17 2.03
C ARG A 126 11.06 4.98 2.92
N ILE A 127 10.73 4.43 4.08
CA ILE A 127 9.81 5.08 5.04
C ILE A 127 10.65 5.69 6.17
N LEU A 128 10.45 6.97 6.43
CA LEU A 128 11.10 7.74 7.47
C LEU A 128 10.07 8.11 8.55
N VAL A 129 10.27 7.62 9.76
CA VAL A 129 9.38 7.87 10.90
C VAL A 129 9.69 9.23 11.52
N GLU A 130 8.68 10.06 11.67
CA GLU A 130 8.78 11.37 12.31
C GLU A 130 8.28 11.36 13.78
N PRO A 131 8.84 12.23 14.65
CA PRO A 131 9.93 13.17 14.37
C PRO A 131 11.30 12.49 14.35
N GLY A 132 12.20 12.98 13.50
CA GLY A 132 13.63 12.57 13.49
C GLY A 132 14.08 11.86 12.24
N GLY A 133 13.18 11.50 11.30
CA GLY A 133 13.55 10.89 10.03
C GLY A 133 14.24 9.53 10.14
N VAL A 134 13.92 8.75 11.18
CA VAL A 134 14.51 7.42 11.39
C VAL A 134 13.85 6.40 10.45
N GLU A 135 14.64 5.54 9.82
CA GLU A 135 14.08 4.48 8.98
C GLU A 135 13.13 3.58 9.78
N ASP A 136 11.93 3.35 9.22
CA ASP A 136 11.01 2.34 9.76
C ASP A 136 11.66 0.95 9.68
N PRO A 137 11.55 0.09 10.71
CA PRO A 137 12.10 -1.26 10.70
C PRO A 137 11.70 -2.11 9.48
N ILE A 138 10.55 -1.82 8.86
CA ILE A 138 10.11 -2.51 7.64
C ILE A 138 11.03 -2.27 6.45
N VAL A 139 11.77 -1.16 6.42
CA VAL A 139 12.68 -0.80 5.32
C VAL A 139 13.77 -1.85 5.15
N ALA A 140 14.27 -2.42 6.25
CA ALA A 140 15.25 -3.51 6.19
C ALA A 140 14.66 -4.75 5.46
N GLU A 141 13.38 -5.09 5.73
CA GLU A 141 12.72 -6.20 5.03
C GLU A 141 12.51 -5.93 3.53
N LEU A 142 12.26 -4.67 3.16
CA LEU A 142 12.13 -4.28 1.75
C LEU A 142 13.48 -4.34 1.02
N ARG A 143 14.55 -3.85 1.67
CA ARG A 143 15.91 -3.85 1.15
C ARG A 143 16.46 -5.26 0.99
N ASP A 144 16.22 -6.12 1.95
CA ASP A 144 16.72 -7.49 2.01
C ASP A 144 15.67 -8.51 1.52
N SER A 145 14.77 -8.08 0.62
CA SER A 145 13.70 -8.92 0.11
C SER A 145 14.24 -10.20 -0.52
N PRO A 146 13.75 -11.39 -0.12
CA PRO A 146 14.18 -12.68 -0.66
C PRO A 146 13.50 -13.01 -2.00
N VAL A 147 12.71 -12.11 -2.53
CA VAL A 147 11.95 -12.35 -3.77
C VAL A 147 12.85 -12.23 -4.97
N VAL A 148 12.83 -13.27 -5.81
CA VAL A 148 13.53 -13.25 -7.10
C VAL A 148 12.65 -12.50 -8.10
N GLY A 149 13.21 -11.46 -8.70
CA GLY A 149 12.59 -10.65 -9.78
C GLY A 149 13.41 -10.67 -11.04
N ALA A 150 13.03 -9.83 -11.99
CA ALA A 150 13.77 -9.65 -13.25
C ALA A 150 15.09 -8.91 -13.01
N ASP A 151 16.13 -9.28 -13.77
CA ASP A 151 17.49 -8.71 -13.63
C ASP A 151 17.56 -7.20 -13.95
N TRP A 152 16.58 -6.67 -14.70
CA TRP A 152 16.51 -5.26 -15.06
C TRP A 152 15.88 -4.36 -13.98
N LEU A 153 15.41 -4.91 -12.86
CA LEU A 153 14.78 -4.11 -11.81
C LEU A 153 15.77 -3.08 -11.23
N PRO A 154 15.33 -1.85 -10.96
CA PRO A 154 16.19 -0.81 -10.38
C PRO A 154 16.46 -1.01 -8.88
N GLY A 155 15.89 -2.04 -8.27
CA GLY A 155 16.07 -2.38 -6.88
C GLY A 155 15.51 -3.77 -6.53
N PRO A 156 15.59 -4.20 -5.27
CA PRO A 156 15.11 -5.51 -4.83
C PRO A 156 13.65 -5.78 -5.21
N ALA A 157 13.38 -6.95 -5.78
CA ALA A 157 12.02 -7.36 -6.13
C ALA A 157 11.16 -7.55 -4.88
N LEU A 158 9.87 -7.23 -4.97
CA LEU A 158 8.93 -7.37 -3.86
C LEU A 158 7.82 -8.38 -4.20
N GLY A 159 7.38 -9.12 -3.18
CA GLY A 159 6.22 -10.01 -3.26
C GLY A 159 4.93 -9.38 -2.70
N SER A 160 5.04 -8.22 -2.07
CA SER A 160 3.96 -7.36 -1.63
C SER A 160 4.50 -5.93 -1.52
N PHE A 161 3.65 -4.94 -1.35
CA PHE A 161 4.04 -3.55 -1.19
C PHE A 161 3.28 -2.89 -0.04
N LEU A 162 3.58 -1.63 0.27
CA LEU A 162 2.91 -0.81 1.25
C LEU A 162 2.24 0.34 0.49
N ALA A 163 0.92 0.32 0.37
CA ALA A 163 0.21 1.27 -0.47
C ALA A 163 0.55 2.72 -0.11
N GLY A 164 0.45 3.08 1.18
CA GLY A 164 0.76 4.43 1.66
C GLY A 164 2.23 4.87 1.47
N ALA A 165 3.09 4.03 0.87
CA ALA A 165 4.50 4.33 0.60
C ALA A 165 4.90 3.92 -0.83
N SER A 166 3.94 3.84 -1.77
CA SER A 166 4.22 3.33 -3.11
C SER A 166 3.69 4.25 -4.21
N VAL A 167 4.41 4.25 -5.33
CA VAL A 167 3.97 4.82 -6.61
C VAL A 167 3.69 3.68 -7.57
N LEU A 168 2.51 3.70 -8.19
CA LEU A 168 2.02 2.65 -9.06
C LEU A 168 1.80 3.15 -10.48
N ARG A 169 2.00 2.27 -11.45
CA ARG A 169 1.53 2.45 -12.81
C ARG A 169 0.02 2.28 -12.85
N ARG A 170 -0.72 3.33 -13.25
CA ARG A 170 -2.19 3.33 -13.27
C ARG A 170 -2.76 2.25 -14.19
N GLU A 171 -2.12 2.00 -15.34
CA GLU A 171 -2.51 0.91 -16.25
C GLU A 171 -2.49 -0.45 -15.54
N ALA A 172 -1.40 -0.79 -14.85
CA ALA A 172 -1.27 -2.06 -14.13
C ALA A 172 -2.29 -2.17 -12.99
N PHE A 173 -2.51 -1.08 -12.24
CA PHE A 173 -3.54 -1.01 -11.20
C PHE A 173 -4.94 -1.30 -11.76
N THR A 174 -5.26 -0.70 -12.91
CA THR A 174 -6.57 -0.86 -13.56
C THR A 174 -6.74 -2.26 -14.17
N GLU A 175 -5.67 -2.81 -14.78
CA GLU A 175 -5.68 -4.16 -15.38
C GLU A 175 -6.06 -5.23 -14.36
N VAL A 176 -5.58 -5.13 -13.12
CA VAL A 176 -5.92 -6.10 -12.06
C VAL A 176 -7.20 -5.77 -11.30
N GLY A 177 -7.86 -4.66 -11.64
CA GLY A 177 -9.16 -4.26 -11.07
C GLY A 177 -9.08 -3.46 -9.78
N GLY A 178 -7.92 -2.88 -9.44
CA GLY A 178 -7.73 -2.08 -8.23
C GLY A 178 -7.73 -2.89 -6.94
N PHE A 179 -7.91 -2.21 -5.80
CA PHE A 179 -8.04 -2.87 -4.50
C PHE A 179 -9.40 -3.57 -4.37
N SER A 180 -9.39 -4.79 -3.83
CA SER A 180 -10.60 -5.59 -3.65
C SER A 180 -11.55 -4.98 -2.63
N GLU A 181 -12.77 -4.66 -3.04
CA GLU A 181 -13.82 -4.12 -2.17
C GLU A 181 -14.18 -5.04 -0.99
N ARG A 182 -13.90 -6.35 -1.12
CA ARG A 182 -14.18 -7.35 -0.10
C ARG A 182 -13.27 -7.28 1.11
N LEU A 183 -12.03 -6.80 0.92
CA LEU A 183 -11.03 -6.83 1.99
C LEU A 183 -11.15 -5.65 2.95
N TRP A 184 -11.69 -4.53 2.52
CA TRP A 184 -11.83 -3.27 3.24
C TRP A 184 -10.48 -2.68 3.68
N LEU A 185 -9.75 -3.32 4.59
CA LEU A 185 -8.42 -2.90 5.06
C LEU A 185 -7.60 -4.10 5.55
N GLY A 186 -6.36 -4.20 5.07
CA GLY A 186 -5.39 -5.26 5.39
C GLY A 186 -5.51 -6.48 4.48
N GLY A 187 -4.40 -6.81 3.79
CA GLY A 187 -4.30 -7.91 2.83
C GLY A 187 -4.66 -7.56 1.38
N GLU A 188 -5.20 -6.37 1.14
CA GLU A 188 -5.50 -5.86 -0.21
C GLU A 188 -4.23 -5.67 -1.05
N GLU A 189 -3.16 -5.22 -0.43
CA GLU A 189 -1.85 -5.06 -1.07
C GLU A 189 -1.25 -6.41 -1.45
N GLU A 190 -1.34 -7.41 -0.57
CA GLU A 190 -0.88 -8.77 -0.85
C GLU A 190 -1.68 -9.39 -2.01
N LEU A 191 -3.02 -9.22 -2.00
CA LEU A 191 -3.88 -9.71 -3.07
C LEU A 191 -3.52 -9.09 -4.41
N MET A 192 -3.41 -7.76 -4.45
CA MET A 192 -3.05 -7.01 -5.65
C MET A 192 -1.66 -7.38 -6.16
N ALA A 193 -0.66 -7.49 -5.27
CA ALA A 193 0.69 -7.88 -5.65
C ALA A 193 0.72 -9.27 -6.33
N GLY A 194 -0.09 -10.21 -5.83
CA GLY A 194 -0.26 -11.52 -6.47
C GLY A 194 -0.89 -11.44 -7.85
N ASP A 195 -1.94 -10.63 -8.00
CA ASP A 195 -2.62 -10.43 -9.28
C ASP A 195 -1.71 -9.71 -10.29
N LEU A 196 -0.96 -8.70 -9.86
CA LEU A 196 0.07 -8.03 -10.68
C LEU A 196 1.16 -9.02 -11.14
N ALA A 197 1.71 -9.82 -10.21
CA ALA A 197 2.71 -10.81 -10.56
C ALA A 197 2.17 -11.87 -11.54
N ALA A 198 0.91 -12.29 -11.38
CA ALA A 198 0.24 -13.22 -12.30
C ALA A 198 0.04 -12.63 -13.70
N ALA A 199 -0.17 -11.33 -13.81
CA ALA A 199 -0.25 -10.57 -15.07
C ALA A 199 1.14 -10.25 -15.66
N GLY A 200 2.23 -10.67 -15.01
CA GLY A 200 3.61 -10.48 -15.47
C GLY A 200 4.18 -9.10 -15.16
N TRP A 201 3.59 -8.39 -14.19
CA TRP A 201 4.13 -7.14 -13.68
C TRP A 201 5.17 -7.38 -12.58
N GLU A 202 6.13 -6.45 -12.48
CA GLU A 202 7.15 -6.44 -11.46
C GLU A 202 6.87 -5.36 -10.40
N LEU A 203 7.34 -5.64 -9.17
CA LEU A 203 7.31 -4.72 -8.05
C LEU A 203 8.71 -4.63 -7.47
N CYS A 204 9.18 -3.45 -7.07
CA CYS A 204 10.49 -3.32 -6.43
C CYS A 204 10.49 -2.28 -5.29
N TYR A 205 11.47 -2.40 -4.43
CA TYR A 205 11.87 -1.35 -3.49
C TYR A 205 12.86 -0.42 -4.17
N LEU A 206 12.70 0.89 -3.95
CA LEU A 206 13.58 1.92 -4.52
C LEU A 206 14.11 2.82 -3.39
N SER A 207 15.36 2.61 -2.99
CA SER A 207 15.99 3.31 -1.86
C SER A 207 16.24 4.80 -2.09
N THR A 208 16.18 5.25 -3.35
CA THR A 208 16.39 6.65 -3.76
C THR A 208 15.17 7.53 -3.58
N ILE A 209 14.00 6.96 -3.29
CA ILE A 209 12.77 7.69 -2.98
C ILE A 209 12.39 7.49 -1.52
N ALA A 210 11.80 8.51 -0.91
CA ALA A 210 11.43 8.47 0.50
C ALA A 210 10.03 9.05 0.74
N ILE A 211 9.39 8.54 1.78
CA ILE A 211 8.13 9.05 2.32
C ILE A 211 8.27 9.20 3.82
N HIS A 212 7.74 10.29 4.36
CA HIS A 212 7.70 10.55 5.80
C HIS A 212 6.40 9.98 6.38
N HIS A 213 6.48 9.42 7.58
CA HIS A 213 5.35 8.84 8.31
C HIS A 213 5.33 9.35 9.74
N GLN A 214 4.34 10.16 10.07
CA GLN A 214 4.09 10.61 11.43
C GLN A 214 3.06 9.72 12.09
N ALA A 215 3.54 8.61 12.69
CA ALA A 215 2.68 7.57 13.23
C ALA A 215 1.68 8.12 14.27
N SER A 216 0.39 7.86 14.04
CA SER A 216 -0.68 8.17 14.99
C SER A 216 -0.90 7.01 15.97
N THR A 217 -1.28 7.35 17.20
CA THR A 217 -1.61 6.37 18.25
C THR A 217 -3.07 5.87 18.21
N ALA A 218 -3.92 6.45 17.37
CA ALA A 218 -5.34 6.17 17.31
C ALA A 218 -5.66 4.95 16.41
N ARG A 219 -5.42 3.73 16.91
CA ARG A 219 -5.77 2.50 16.17
C ARG A 219 -6.45 1.49 17.10
N ASP A 220 -7.56 0.86 16.64
CA ASP A 220 -8.18 -0.27 17.36
C ASP A 220 -7.46 -1.60 17.03
N PRO A 221 -6.64 -2.13 17.95
CA PRO A 221 -5.87 -3.35 17.71
C PRO A 221 -6.76 -4.60 17.58
N HIS A 222 -7.93 -4.62 18.23
CA HIS A 222 -8.84 -5.77 18.20
C HIS A 222 -9.52 -5.91 16.83
N LYS A 223 -10.06 -4.81 16.30
CA LYS A 223 -10.66 -4.79 14.96
C LYS A 223 -9.62 -5.13 13.90
N ARG A 224 -8.43 -4.53 13.98
CA ARG A 224 -7.32 -4.79 13.05
C ARG A 224 -6.92 -6.28 13.03
N ARG A 225 -6.82 -6.92 14.21
CA ARG A 225 -6.51 -8.36 14.30
C ARG A 225 -7.63 -9.22 13.72
N GLN A 226 -8.90 -8.90 14.02
CA GLN A 226 -10.06 -9.62 13.48
C GLN A 226 -10.07 -9.58 11.95
N ASP A 227 -9.91 -8.38 11.36
CA ASP A 227 -9.90 -8.20 9.91
C ASP A 227 -8.66 -8.83 9.28
N GLY A 228 -7.50 -8.73 9.92
CA GLY A 228 -6.26 -9.37 9.46
C GLY A 228 -6.38 -10.90 9.36
N ILE A 229 -6.97 -11.57 10.37
CA ILE A 229 -7.20 -13.02 10.33
C ILE A 229 -8.13 -13.39 9.17
N ARG A 230 -9.26 -12.68 9.05
CA ARG A 230 -10.23 -12.89 7.97
C ARG A 230 -9.59 -12.72 6.59
N ASN A 231 -8.93 -11.60 6.37
CA ASN A 231 -8.36 -11.24 5.09
C ASN A 231 -7.19 -12.13 4.69
N THR A 232 -6.33 -12.51 5.65
CA THR A 232 -5.27 -13.50 5.41
C THR A 232 -5.84 -14.83 4.90
N LEU A 233 -6.92 -15.32 5.51
CA LEU A 233 -7.58 -16.54 5.04
C LEU A 233 -8.18 -16.36 3.66
N TRP A 234 -8.89 -15.25 3.40
CA TRP A 234 -9.49 -14.98 2.11
C TRP A 234 -8.44 -14.86 1.00
N THR A 235 -7.41 -14.03 1.17
CA THR A 235 -6.31 -13.89 0.20
C THR A 235 -5.62 -15.22 -0.07
N THR A 236 -5.35 -15.99 0.98
CA THR A 236 -4.75 -17.31 0.89
C THR A 236 -5.58 -18.26 0.02
N TRP A 237 -6.88 -18.37 0.27
CA TRP A 237 -7.73 -19.30 -0.46
C TRP A 237 -8.17 -18.77 -1.83
N LEU A 238 -8.18 -17.46 -2.04
CA LEU A 238 -8.42 -16.86 -3.35
C LEU A 238 -7.31 -17.16 -4.35
N ARG A 239 -6.04 -17.14 -3.91
CA ARG A 239 -4.89 -17.07 -4.81
C ARG A 239 -3.93 -18.25 -4.72
N ARG A 240 -3.73 -18.83 -3.56
CA ARG A 240 -2.67 -19.84 -3.42
C ARG A 240 -3.12 -21.24 -3.82
N PRO A 241 -2.20 -22.10 -4.35
CA PRO A 241 -2.45 -23.52 -4.56
C PRO A 241 -2.87 -24.22 -3.26
N PHE A 242 -3.57 -25.34 -3.37
CA PHE A 242 -4.20 -26.02 -2.22
C PHE A 242 -3.21 -26.30 -1.07
N ARG A 243 -2.05 -26.92 -1.38
CA ARG A 243 -1.06 -27.28 -0.35
C ARG A 243 -0.46 -26.08 0.38
N PRO A 244 0.05 -25.01 -0.30
CA PRO A 244 0.44 -23.78 0.34
C PRO A 244 -0.68 -23.12 1.15
N ALA A 245 -1.89 -23.07 0.61
CA ALA A 245 -3.04 -22.49 1.30
C ALA A 245 -3.35 -23.22 2.60
N LEU A 246 -3.38 -24.55 2.58
CA LEU A 246 -3.59 -25.37 3.78
C LEU A 246 -2.47 -25.16 4.82
N ARG A 247 -1.21 -25.16 4.38
CA ARG A 247 -0.05 -24.93 5.26
C ARG A 247 -0.13 -23.57 5.96
N ARG A 248 -0.44 -22.50 5.21
CA ARG A 248 -0.60 -21.15 5.77
C ARG A 248 -1.78 -21.06 6.73
N THR A 249 -2.91 -21.67 6.40
CA THR A 249 -4.07 -21.76 7.30
C THR A 249 -3.73 -22.44 8.60
N VAL A 250 -3.06 -23.60 8.56
CA VAL A 250 -2.64 -24.34 9.76
C VAL A 250 -1.65 -23.50 10.60
N HIS A 251 -0.70 -22.81 9.95
CA HIS A 251 0.23 -21.94 10.64
C HIS A 251 -0.51 -20.80 11.34
N LEU A 252 -1.42 -20.10 10.66
CA LEU A 252 -2.23 -19.03 11.25
C LEU A 252 -3.01 -19.54 12.48
N LEU A 253 -3.72 -20.66 12.36
CA LEU A 253 -4.50 -21.24 13.46
C LEU A 253 -3.66 -21.66 14.68
N ARG A 254 -2.37 -21.94 14.47
CA ARG A 254 -1.42 -22.28 15.55
C ARG A 254 -0.82 -21.05 16.22
N THR A 255 -0.73 -19.93 15.52
CA THR A 255 -0.03 -18.72 15.98
C THR A 255 -0.95 -17.65 16.55
N VAL A 256 -2.22 -17.60 16.12
CA VAL A 256 -3.17 -16.62 16.65
C VAL A 256 -3.62 -16.95 18.08
N PRO A 257 -3.86 -15.94 18.95
CA PRO A 257 -4.40 -16.12 20.28
C PRO A 257 -5.75 -16.83 20.25
N ARG A 258 -6.02 -17.68 21.27
CA ARG A 258 -7.30 -18.40 21.41
C ARG A 258 -8.30 -17.55 22.19
N ASP A 259 -8.84 -16.51 21.57
CA ASP A 259 -9.77 -15.57 22.21
C ASP A 259 -10.99 -15.26 21.33
N ARG A 260 -11.89 -14.42 21.86
CA ARG A 260 -13.13 -14.02 21.17
C ARG A 260 -12.88 -13.24 19.89
N VAL A 261 -11.78 -12.48 19.81
CA VAL A 261 -11.42 -11.69 18.61
C VAL A 261 -11.05 -12.63 17.48
N THR A 262 -10.21 -13.62 17.76
CA THR A 262 -9.84 -14.67 16.80
C THR A 262 -11.07 -15.46 16.34
N ALA A 263 -11.95 -15.87 17.28
CA ALA A 263 -13.18 -16.61 16.94
C ALA A 263 -14.08 -15.79 15.99
N ARG A 264 -14.22 -14.47 16.22
CA ARG A 264 -14.96 -13.57 15.33
C ARG A 264 -14.32 -13.46 13.95
N GLY A 265 -12.99 -13.33 13.89
CA GLY A 265 -12.24 -13.28 12.63
C GLY A 265 -12.42 -14.57 11.81
N LEU A 266 -12.32 -15.73 12.43
CA LEU A 266 -12.54 -17.04 11.79
C LEU A 266 -14.00 -17.20 11.31
N LEU A 267 -14.97 -16.79 12.10
CA LEU A 267 -16.39 -16.82 11.71
C LEU A 267 -16.66 -15.89 10.53
N ALA A 268 -16.07 -14.68 10.53
CA ALA A 268 -16.17 -13.77 9.41
C ALA A 268 -15.51 -14.34 8.14
N ALA A 269 -14.36 -15.01 8.27
CA ALA A 269 -13.71 -15.71 7.17
C ALA A 269 -14.60 -16.83 6.60
N ALA A 270 -15.22 -17.63 7.46
CA ALA A 270 -16.12 -18.71 7.06
C ALA A 270 -17.35 -18.19 6.29
N ARG A 271 -17.93 -17.07 6.72
CA ARG A 271 -19.07 -16.43 6.00
C ARG A 271 -18.70 -16.00 4.59
N GLY A 272 -17.44 -15.67 4.32
CA GLY A 272 -16.94 -15.30 3.00
C GLY A 272 -16.61 -16.48 2.08
N LEU A 273 -16.62 -17.73 2.56
CA LEU A 273 -16.24 -18.90 1.74
C LEU A 273 -16.98 -19.01 0.40
N PRO A 274 -18.31 -18.75 0.31
CA PRO A 274 -19.02 -18.87 -0.97
C PRO A 274 -18.44 -17.96 -2.07
N TRP A 275 -18.11 -16.70 -1.74
CA TRP A 275 -17.51 -15.82 -2.71
C TRP A 275 -16.04 -16.15 -2.98
N VAL A 276 -15.29 -16.55 -1.97
CA VAL A 276 -13.88 -17.00 -2.12
C VAL A 276 -13.80 -18.16 -3.09
N VAL A 277 -14.68 -19.16 -2.98
CA VAL A 277 -14.73 -20.29 -3.90
C VAL A 277 -15.09 -19.83 -5.32
N ARG A 278 -16.07 -18.94 -5.45
CA ARG A 278 -16.51 -18.42 -6.76
C ARG A 278 -15.44 -17.60 -7.47
N GLU A 279 -14.71 -16.78 -6.72
CA GLU A 279 -13.72 -15.84 -7.27
C GLU A 279 -12.27 -16.35 -7.18
N ARG A 280 -12.11 -17.64 -6.79
CA ARG A 280 -10.82 -18.28 -6.70
C ARG A 280 -10.10 -18.32 -8.05
N ARG A 281 -8.89 -17.73 -8.09
CA ARG A 281 -7.96 -17.79 -9.22
C ARG A 281 -6.58 -18.14 -8.67
N VAL A 282 -6.14 -19.37 -8.92
CA VAL A 282 -4.86 -19.85 -8.41
C VAL A 282 -3.73 -19.18 -9.17
N LEU A 283 -2.76 -18.64 -8.43
CA LEU A 283 -1.58 -18.01 -8.99
C LEU A 283 -0.75 -19.00 -9.81
N PRO A 284 -0.16 -18.55 -10.92
CA PRO A 284 0.84 -19.33 -11.64
C PRO A 284 2.09 -19.57 -10.79
N PRO A 285 2.91 -20.60 -11.09
CA PRO A 285 4.04 -20.98 -10.25
C PRO A 285 5.03 -19.85 -9.94
N HIS A 286 5.31 -18.96 -10.88
CA HIS A 286 6.23 -17.83 -10.69
C HIS A 286 5.70 -16.81 -9.68
N ALA A 287 4.40 -16.50 -9.70
CA ALA A 287 3.78 -15.59 -8.74
C ALA A 287 3.66 -16.25 -7.34
N GLU A 288 3.31 -17.53 -7.27
CA GLU A 288 3.29 -18.29 -6.00
C GLU A 288 4.69 -18.37 -5.36
N ALA A 289 5.76 -18.50 -6.17
CA ALA A 289 7.13 -18.51 -5.66
C ALA A 289 7.47 -17.21 -4.89
N ARG A 290 7.00 -16.05 -5.35
CA ARG A 290 7.19 -14.77 -4.65
C ARG A 290 6.50 -14.77 -3.28
N PHE A 291 5.27 -15.25 -3.20
CA PHE A 291 4.57 -15.40 -1.92
C PHE A 291 5.26 -16.39 -0.99
N ALA A 292 5.73 -17.50 -1.50
CA ALA A 292 6.45 -18.50 -0.71
C ALA A 292 7.75 -17.94 -0.12
N ALA A 293 8.52 -17.17 -0.92
CA ALA A 293 9.73 -16.51 -0.47
C ALA A 293 9.44 -15.51 0.66
N LEU A 294 8.43 -14.66 0.46
CA LEU A 294 8.02 -13.66 1.44
C LEU A 294 7.50 -14.30 2.74
N GLU A 295 6.66 -15.34 2.65
CA GLU A 295 6.14 -16.07 3.81
C GLU A 295 7.25 -16.68 4.66
N ASN A 296 8.28 -17.25 4.02
CA ASN A 296 9.42 -17.84 4.74
C ASN A 296 10.22 -16.78 5.51
N ALA A 297 10.46 -15.60 4.91
CA ALA A 297 11.14 -14.49 5.58
C ALA A 297 10.31 -13.92 6.73
N GLN A 298 9.00 -13.72 6.52
CA GLN A 298 8.10 -13.17 7.55
C GLN A 298 7.95 -14.05 8.79
N ARG A 299 8.15 -15.36 8.68
CA ARG A 299 8.14 -16.26 9.85
C ARG A 299 9.25 -15.98 10.85
N SER A 300 10.36 -15.40 10.41
CA SER A 300 11.49 -15.00 11.24
C SER A 300 11.49 -13.50 11.59
N SER A 301 10.58 -12.71 10.98
CA SER A 301 10.50 -11.26 11.16
C SER A 301 9.90 -10.88 12.52
N THR A 302 10.46 -9.83 13.11
CA THR A 302 9.92 -9.17 14.32
C THR A 302 9.09 -7.92 13.99
N ALA A 303 9.24 -7.36 12.77
CA ALA A 303 8.60 -6.11 12.36
C ALA A 303 7.09 -6.26 12.05
N ARG A 304 6.64 -7.45 11.68
CA ARG A 304 5.24 -7.75 11.29
C ARG A 304 4.50 -8.63 12.29
N ARG A 305 4.66 -8.41 13.57
CA ARG A 305 3.86 -9.14 14.56
C ARG A 305 2.45 -8.55 14.61
N TYR A 306 1.53 -9.12 13.83
CA TYR A 306 0.08 -8.85 13.94
C TYR A 306 -0.55 -9.29 15.28
N VAL A 307 0.26 -9.79 16.21
CA VAL A 307 -0.18 -10.56 17.37
C VAL A 307 0.57 -10.12 18.63
N SER A 308 0.70 -8.83 18.85
CA SER A 308 1.08 -8.34 20.18
C SER A 308 0.00 -7.49 20.78
#